data_22c599b898742af2b8a843c78685b57f
#
_entry.id   22c599b898742af2b8a843c78685b57f
#
_cell.length_a   1.000
_cell.length_b   1.000
_cell.length_c   1.000
_cell.angle_alpha   90.00
_cell.angle_beta   90.00
_cell.angle_gamma   90.00
#
_symmetry.space_group_name_H-M   'P 1'
#
loop_
_entity.id
_entity.type
_entity.pdbx_description
1 polymer ?
#
loop_
_entity_poly.entity_id
_entity_poly.type
_entity_poly.pdbx_seq_one_letter_code
_entity_poly.pdbx_strand_id
1 'polypeptide(L)'
;RRSSDLSVTSTKKTSVMTGIYRLLSLALATILAYICFTFLGFTAIAFGIFLLLFIPAAVYFQLSDGIVVSSVLVTHYLVEKNLSWAIIGNEFLLMSIGVGLALLANSYMPDTEKRLREDQEVIETMFRKILREMALHLNNATGERNLVMHCADLKTFIRTGETWAKNHAENQLLSTNTYYLEYFAMRKMQSNILKNMLELLEDITV
;
A
#
# COMPACT_ATOMS: atom_id res chain seq x y z
N ARG A 1 17.49 3.02 8.79
CA ARG A 1 16.59 4.14 9.12
C ARG A 1 15.49 4.15 8.09
N ARG A 2 14.51 3.28 8.28
CA ARG A 2 13.33 3.13 7.42
C ARG A 2 12.34 4.18 7.90
N SER A 3 12.28 5.27 7.19
CA SER A 3 11.30 6.34 7.41
C SER A 3 9.91 5.77 7.11
N SER A 4 9.07 5.87 8.09
CA SER A 4 7.67 5.49 8.13
C SER A 4 6.87 6.21 7.06
N ASP A 5 6.63 5.57 5.92
CA ASP A 5 5.57 5.97 5.02
C ASP A 5 4.24 5.47 5.60
N LEU A 6 3.69 6.24 6.54
CA LEU A 6 2.37 6.07 7.12
C LEU A 6 1.28 6.62 6.19
N SER A 7 1.21 6.10 4.98
CA SER A 7 0.00 6.16 4.15
C SER A 7 -0.10 4.86 3.36
N VAL A 8 -0.30 3.76 4.08
CA VAL A 8 -0.68 2.49 3.47
C VAL A 8 -2.14 2.61 3.04
N THR A 9 -2.35 3.19 1.87
CA THR A 9 -3.57 2.93 1.12
C THR A 9 -3.55 1.45 0.80
N SER A 10 -4.44 0.66 1.43
CA SER A 10 -4.55 -0.76 1.18
C SER A 10 -4.92 -0.97 -0.29
N THR A 11 -3.97 -1.40 -1.08
CA THR A 11 -4.21 -1.73 -2.49
C THR A 11 -4.96 -3.06 -2.59
N LYS A 12 -5.67 -3.33 -3.68
CA LYS A 12 -6.37 -4.60 -3.89
C LYS A 12 -5.40 -5.79 -3.77
N LYS A 13 -4.20 -5.65 -4.30
CA LYS A 13 -3.14 -6.68 -4.22
C LYS A 13 -2.72 -6.91 -2.77
N THR A 14 -2.47 -5.85 -2.01
CA THR A 14 -2.11 -5.94 -0.60
C THR A 14 -3.22 -6.59 0.22
N SER A 15 -4.50 -6.25 -0.05
CA SER A 15 -5.64 -6.86 0.65
C SER A 15 -5.78 -8.35 0.39
N VAL A 16 -5.59 -8.79 -0.87
CA VAL A 16 -5.61 -10.23 -1.20
C VAL A 16 -4.45 -10.96 -0.50
N MET A 17 -3.24 -10.38 -0.53
CA MET A 17 -2.08 -10.97 0.15
C MET A 17 -2.29 -11.06 1.65
N THR A 18 -2.81 -10.01 2.28
CA THR A 18 -3.18 -10.02 3.71
C THR A 18 -4.22 -11.11 4.01
N GLY A 19 -5.22 -11.29 3.14
CA GLY A 19 -6.20 -12.37 3.28
C GLY A 19 -5.56 -13.76 3.24
N ILE A 20 -4.64 -13.99 2.31
CA ILE A 20 -3.89 -15.26 2.20
C ILE A 20 -3.02 -15.47 3.46
N TYR A 21 -2.30 -14.44 3.92
CA TYR A 21 -1.49 -14.53 5.13
C TYR A 21 -2.30 -14.81 6.39
N ARG A 22 -3.53 -14.31 6.50
CA ARG A 22 -4.45 -14.64 7.60
C ARG A 22 -4.86 -16.11 7.57
N LEU A 23 -5.19 -16.66 6.39
CA LEU A 23 -5.52 -18.08 6.25
C LEU A 23 -4.32 -18.98 6.58
N LEU A 24 -3.11 -18.64 6.13
CA LEU A 24 -1.89 -19.36 6.45
C LEU A 24 -1.55 -19.27 7.95
N SER A 25 -1.77 -18.09 8.55
CA SER A 25 -1.61 -17.89 9.99
C SER A 25 -2.57 -18.80 10.79
N LEU A 26 -3.85 -18.91 10.36
CA LEU A 26 -4.82 -19.81 10.98
C LEU A 26 -4.40 -21.28 10.84
N ALA A 27 -3.87 -21.69 9.70
CA ALA A 27 -3.36 -23.04 9.50
C ALA A 27 -2.21 -23.35 10.48
N LEU A 28 -1.23 -22.45 10.59
CA LEU A 28 -0.13 -22.58 11.54
C LEU A 28 -0.64 -22.62 12.98
N ALA A 29 -1.56 -21.71 13.33
CA ALA A 29 -2.17 -21.67 14.66
C ALA A 29 -2.91 -22.96 15.00
N THR A 30 -3.68 -23.52 14.06
CA THR A 30 -4.41 -24.77 14.25
C THR A 30 -3.48 -25.95 14.48
N ILE A 31 -2.36 -26.05 13.74
CA ILE A 31 -1.36 -27.10 13.93
C ILE A 31 -0.74 -27.01 15.33
N LEU A 32 -0.30 -25.82 15.75
CA LEU A 32 0.28 -25.61 17.07
C LEU A 32 -0.73 -25.83 18.19
N ALA A 33 -1.96 -25.35 18.02
CA ALA A 33 -3.05 -25.58 18.98
C ALA A 33 -3.36 -27.07 19.12
N TYR A 34 -3.39 -27.83 17.99
CA TYR A 34 -3.59 -29.27 18.02
C TYR A 34 -2.52 -29.95 18.86
N ILE A 35 -1.26 -29.60 18.67
CA ILE A 35 -0.14 -30.18 19.44
C ILE A 35 -0.30 -29.80 20.91
N CYS A 36 -0.45 -28.52 21.24
CA CYS A 36 -0.52 -28.05 22.62
C CYS A 36 -1.72 -28.66 23.40
N PHE A 37 -2.91 -28.66 22.78
CA PHE A 37 -4.12 -29.16 23.46
C PHE A 37 -4.17 -30.69 23.55
N THR A 38 -3.52 -31.41 22.63
CA THR A 38 -3.42 -32.88 22.74
C THR A 38 -2.50 -33.31 23.89
N PHE A 39 -1.39 -32.58 24.13
CA PHE A 39 -0.44 -32.95 25.18
C PHE A 39 -0.79 -32.35 26.55
N LEU A 40 -1.33 -31.12 26.61
CA LEU A 40 -1.58 -30.39 27.88
C LEU A 40 -3.08 -30.28 28.23
N GLY A 41 -3.94 -30.81 27.35
CA GLY A 41 -5.40 -30.68 27.51
C GLY A 41 -5.91 -29.28 27.23
N PHE A 42 -7.23 -29.13 27.25
CA PHE A 42 -7.91 -27.83 27.00
C PHE A 42 -7.92 -26.98 28.27
N THR A 43 -6.78 -26.38 28.59
CA THR A 43 -6.57 -25.55 29.78
C THR A 43 -6.06 -24.15 29.38
N ALA A 44 -6.27 -23.16 30.28
CA ALA A 44 -5.74 -21.82 30.08
C ALA A 44 -4.20 -21.80 29.97
N ILE A 45 -3.53 -22.72 30.68
CA ILE A 45 -2.06 -22.87 30.63
C ILE A 45 -1.63 -23.37 29.25
N ALA A 46 -2.33 -24.37 28.70
CA ALA A 46 -2.06 -24.86 27.36
C ALA A 46 -2.22 -23.77 26.29
N PHE A 47 -3.23 -22.91 26.44
CA PHE A 47 -3.43 -21.75 25.57
C PHE A 47 -2.30 -20.71 25.72
N GLY A 48 -1.83 -20.47 26.93
CA GLY A 48 -0.69 -19.58 27.18
C GLY A 48 0.58 -20.09 26.49
N ILE A 49 0.87 -21.41 26.60
CA ILE A 49 2.00 -22.06 25.92
C ILE A 49 1.83 -22.02 24.40
N PHE A 50 0.60 -22.25 23.89
CA PHE A 50 0.28 -22.08 22.49
C PHE A 50 0.63 -20.67 21.99
N LEU A 51 0.21 -19.60 22.68
CA LEU A 51 0.52 -18.22 22.29
C LEU A 51 2.03 -17.95 22.29
N LEU A 52 2.73 -18.49 23.28
CA LEU A 52 4.17 -18.31 23.45
C LEU A 52 4.96 -18.97 22.30
N LEU A 53 4.44 -20.04 21.70
CA LEU A 53 5.01 -20.70 20.53
C LEU A 53 4.50 -20.08 19.22
N PHE A 54 3.21 -19.75 19.15
CA PHE A 54 2.58 -19.28 17.93
C PHE A 54 3.05 -17.90 17.52
N ILE A 55 3.14 -16.93 18.46
CA ILE A 55 3.50 -15.55 18.11
C ILE A 55 4.90 -15.48 17.48
N PRO A 56 5.98 -16.05 18.08
CA PRO A 56 7.28 -16.05 17.44
C PRO A 56 7.31 -16.79 16.10
N ALA A 57 6.62 -17.92 16.01
CA ALA A 57 6.52 -18.68 14.75
C ALA A 57 5.84 -17.86 13.65
N ALA A 58 4.71 -17.23 13.95
CA ALA A 58 4.00 -16.39 12.98
C ALA A 58 4.85 -15.17 12.53
N VAL A 59 5.61 -14.55 13.43
CA VAL A 59 6.54 -13.48 13.08
C VAL A 59 7.68 -14.00 12.20
N TYR A 60 8.23 -15.15 12.51
CA TYR A 60 9.29 -15.79 11.72
C TYR A 60 8.85 -16.08 10.28
N PHE A 61 7.62 -16.58 10.10
CA PHE A 61 7.03 -16.84 8.77
C PHE A 61 6.39 -15.61 8.11
N GLN A 62 6.54 -14.41 8.68
CA GLN A 62 5.96 -13.16 8.17
C GLN A 62 4.41 -13.18 8.09
N LEU A 63 3.75 -13.91 8.97
CA LEU A 63 2.30 -14.06 9.06
C LEU A 63 1.68 -13.16 10.14
N SER A 64 2.32 -12.04 10.46
CA SER A 64 1.94 -11.13 11.56
C SER A 64 0.52 -10.59 11.44
N ASP A 65 0.03 -10.38 10.21
CA ASP A 65 -1.32 -9.86 9.92
C ASP A 65 -2.45 -10.79 10.41
N GLY A 66 -2.15 -12.06 10.62
CA GLY A 66 -3.11 -13.06 11.07
C GLY A 66 -3.05 -13.38 12.57
N ILE A 67 -2.03 -12.92 13.32
CA ILE A 67 -1.79 -13.34 14.70
C ILE A 67 -3.02 -13.12 15.59
N VAL A 68 -3.56 -11.91 15.59
CA VAL A 68 -4.68 -11.55 16.47
C VAL A 68 -5.93 -12.37 16.14
N VAL A 69 -6.31 -12.40 14.86
CA VAL A 69 -7.54 -13.09 14.43
C VAL A 69 -7.41 -14.61 14.66
N SER A 70 -6.27 -15.21 14.29
CA SER A 70 -6.04 -16.65 14.49
C SER A 70 -6.01 -17.03 15.96
N SER A 71 -5.44 -16.19 16.83
CA SER A 71 -5.46 -16.42 18.28
C SER A 71 -6.87 -16.42 18.84
N VAL A 72 -7.74 -15.51 18.37
CA VAL A 72 -9.16 -15.47 18.76
C VAL A 72 -9.89 -16.72 18.29
N LEU A 73 -9.69 -17.15 17.04
CA LEU A 73 -10.35 -18.35 16.51
C LEU A 73 -9.92 -19.62 17.25
N VAL A 74 -8.65 -19.71 17.69
CA VAL A 74 -8.16 -20.84 18.52
C VAL A 74 -8.83 -20.88 19.89
N THR A 75 -9.34 -19.76 20.44
CA THR A 75 -10.09 -19.79 21.70
C THR A 75 -11.38 -20.61 21.59
N HIS A 76 -11.98 -20.75 20.40
CA HIS A 76 -13.15 -21.60 20.19
C HIS A 76 -12.80 -23.07 20.45
N TYR A 77 -11.61 -23.55 20.02
CA TYR A 77 -11.15 -24.92 20.34
C TYR A 77 -11.03 -25.15 21.86
N LEU A 78 -10.61 -24.11 22.59
CA LEU A 78 -10.49 -24.17 24.06
C LEU A 78 -11.88 -24.24 24.72
N VAL A 79 -12.84 -23.44 24.24
CA VAL A 79 -14.20 -23.37 24.79
C VAL A 79 -14.98 -24.67 24.50
N GLU A 80 -14.90 -25.15 23.27
CA GLU A 80 -15.56 -26.39 22.82
C GLU A 80 -14.89 -27.66 23.37
N LYS A 81 -13.66 -27.52 23.90
CA LYS A 81 -12.83 -28.64 24.38
C LYS A 81 -12.71 -29.77 23.35
N ASN A 82 -12.72 -29.41 22.08
CA ASN A 82 -12.75 -30.34 20.97
C ASN A 82 -11.97 -29.77 19.76
N LEU A 83 -11.27 -30.63 19.06
CA LEU A 83 -10.55 -30.35 17.83
C LEU A 83 -11.03 -31.27 16.70
N SER A 84 -12.36 -31.38 16.54
CA SER A 84 -12.93 -32.12 15.42
C SER A 84 -12.72 -31.38 14.09
N TRP A 85 -12.68 -32.14 13.00
CA TRP A 85 -12.59 -31.57 11.65
C TRP A 85 -13.74 -30.60 11.34
N ALA A 86 -14.92 -30.81 11.95
CA ALA A 86 -16.06 -29.92 11.79
C ALA A 86 -15.79 -28.53 12.41
N ILE A 87 -15.20 -28.45 13.58
CA ILE A 87 -14.87 -27.19 14.25
C ILE A 87 -13.73 -26.49 13.53
N ILE A 88 -12.69 -27.23 13.15
CA ILE A 88 -11.59 -26.67 12.35
C ILE A 88 -12.13 -26.09 11.03
N GLY A 89 -12.97 -26.83 10.33
CA GLY A 89 -13.60 -26.36 9.09
C GLY A 89 -14.46 -25.11 9.29
N ASN A 90 -15.19 -25.01 10.41
CA ASN A 90 -15.96 -23.83 10.76
C ASN A 90 -15.08 -22.59 10.96
N GLU A 91 -13.93 -22.71 11.64
CA GLU A 91 -13.02 -21.59 11.84
C GLU A 91 -12.38 -21.12 10.53
N PHE A 92 -12.02 -22.05 9.64
CA PHE A 92 -11.56 -21.70 8.29
C PHE A 92 -12.65 -21.02 7.45
N LEU A 93 -13.91 -21.46 7.59
CA LEU A 93 -15.04 -20.85 6.93
C LEU A 93 -15.29 -19.42 7.43
N LEU A 94 -15.27 -19.22 8.75
CA LEU A 94 -15.40 -17.89 9.37
C LEU A 94 -14.30 -16.94 8.89
N MET A 95 -13.05 -17.39 8.90
CA MET A 95 -11.92 -16.61 8.40
C MET A 95 -12.10 -16.27 6.90
N SER A 96 -12.53 -17.24 6.08
CA SER A 96 -12.74 -17.05 4.65
C SER A 96 -13.86 -16.06 4.36
N ILE A 97 -14.95 -16.12 5.11
CA ILE A 97 -16.06 -15.13 5.00
C ILE A 97 -15.55 -13.75 5.39
N GLY A 98 -14.84 -13.62 6.50
CA GLY A 98 -14.27 -12.34 6.95
C GLY A 98 -13.31 -11.73 5.93
N VAL A 99 -12.41 -12.53 5.37
CA VAL A 99 -11.50 -12.12 4.29
C VAL A 99 -12.29 -11.74 3.03
N GLY A 100 -13.29 -12.54 2.64
CA GLY A 100 -14.14 -12.27 1.48
C GLY A 100 -14.90 -10.95 1.60
N LEU A 101 -15.51 -10.67 2.74
CA LEU A 101 -16.20 -9.40 3.00
C LEU A 101 -15.23 -8.22 2.99
N ALA A 102 -14.04 -8.37 3.57
CA ALA A 102 -13.01 -7.34 3.53
C ALA A 102 -12.55 -7.04 2.09
N LEU A 103 -12.38 -8.07 1.25
CA LEU A 103 -12.05 -7.91 -0.17
C LEU A 103 -13.18 -7.24 -0.96
N LEU A 104 -14.43 -7.59 -0.69
CA LEU A 104 -15.60 -6.95 -1.31
C LEU A 104 -15.68 -5.46 -0.93
N ALA A 105 -15.51 -5.13 0.34
CA ALA A 105 -15.49 -3.75 0.80
C ALA A 105 -14.36 -2.95 0.17
N ASN A 106 -13.17 -3.55 0.04
CA ASN A 106 -12.00 -2.90 -0.57
C ASN A 106 -12.07 -2.87 -2.12
N SER A 107 -12.93 -3.68 -2.72
CA SER A 107 -13.20 -3.67 -4.17
C SER A 107 -13.91 -2.38 -4.62
N TYR A 108 -14.65 -1.73 -3.73
CA TYR A 108 -15.34 -0.45 -3.99
C TYR A 108 -14.38 0.75 -3.88
N MET A 109 -13.21 0.67 -4.54
CA MET A 109 -12.29 1.80 -4.62
C MET A 109 -12.68 2.74 -5.77
N PRO A 110 -12.58 4.09 -5.55
CA PRO A 110 -12.83 5.08 -6.60
C PRO A 110 -11.89 4.88 -7.80
N ASP A 111 -12.35 5.32 -8.97
CA ASP A 111 -11.64 5.20 -10.25
C ASP A 111 -10.36 6.03 -10.25
N THR A 112 -9.27 5.38 -9.86
CA THR A 112 -7.93 5.98 -9.79
C THR A 112 -7.41 6.36 -11.17
N GLU A 113 -7.87 5.69 -12.23
CA GLU A 113 -7.45 5.98 -13.61
C GLU A 113 -7.94 7.35 -14.08
N LYS A 114 -9.20 7.68 -13.78
CA LYS A 114 -9.75 8.99 -14.11
C LYS A 114 -8.96 10.12 -13.45
N ARG A 115 -8.62 9.96 -12.19
CA ARG A 115 -7.79 10.91 -11.46
C ARG A 115 -6.39 11.05 -12.07
N LEU A 116 -5.74 9.95 -12.45
CA LEU A 116 -4.43 9.97 -13.08
C LEU A 116 -4.44 10.71 -14.43
N ARG A 117 -5.53 10.61 -15.20
CA ARG A 117 -5.71 11.39 -16.44
C ARG A 117 -5.87 12.88 -16.16
N GLU A 118 -6.67 13.23 -15.16
CA GLU A 118 -6.83 14.64 -14.73
C GLU A 118 -5.49 15.23 -14.27
N ASP A 119 -4.73 14.47 -13.45
CA ASP A 119 -3.38 14.88 -13.00
C ASP A 119 -2.41 15.05 -14.20
N GLN A 120 -2.50 14.20 -15.24
CA GLN A 120 -1.73 14.38 -16.47
C GLN A 120 -2.03 15.72 -17.14
N GLU A 121 -3.31 16.06 -17.35
CA GLU A 121 -3.72 17.30 -18.00
C GLU A 121 -3.23 18.53 -17.23
N VAL A 122 -3.32 18.50 -15.90
CA VAL A 122 -2.81 19.56 -15.03
C VAL A 122 -1.30 19.73 -15.19
N ILE A 123 -0.54 18.63 -15.12
CA ILE A 123 0.92 18.63 -15.28
C ILE A 123 1.33 19.17 -16.65
N GLU A 124 0.68 18.73 -17.74
CA GLU A 124 0.93 19.24 -19.09
C GLU A 124 0.69 20.75 -19.19
N THR A 125 -0.38 21.21 -18.56
CA THR A 125 -0.71 22.65 -18.54
C THR A 125 0.31 23.45 -17.76
N MET A 126 0.78 22.93 -16.62
CA MET A 126 1.82 23.56 -15.80
C MET A 126 3.16 23.63 -16.57
N PHE A 127 3.57 22.55 -17.25
CA PHE A 127 4.78 22.56 -18.09
C PHE A 127 4.71 23.64 -19.16
N ARG A 128 3.59 23.70 -19.91
CA ARG A 128 3.40 24.72 -20.95
C ARG A 128 3.43 26.13 -20.38
N LYS A 129 2.82 26.35 -19.21
CA LYS A 129 2.81 27.65 -18.52
C LYS A 129 4.23 28.08 -18.16
N ILE A 130 4.99 27.19 -17.48
CA ILE A 130 6.37 27.47 -17.05
C ILE A 130 7.27 27.80 -18.25
N LEU A 131 7.22 26.99 -19.30
CA LEU A 131 8.02 27.22 -20.53
C LEU A 131 7.67 28.56 -21.19
N ARG A 132 6.38 28.94 -21.21
CA ARG A 132 5.94 30.23 -21.75
C ARG A 132 6.42 31.38 -20.88
N GLU A 133 6.35 31.26 -19.56
CA GLU A 133 6.85 32.29 -18.64
C GLU A 133 8.37 32.44 -18.71
N MET A 134 9.14 31.34 -18.86
CA MET A 134 10.57 31.37 -19.12
C MET A 134 10.90 32.11 -20.41
N ALA A 135 10.16 31.86 -21.49
CA ALA A 135 10.36 32.54 -22.77
C ALA A 135 10.03 34.05 -22.68
N LEU A 136 9.02 34.43 -21.90
CA LEU A 136 8.70 35.84 -21.64
C LEU A 136 9.76 36.52 -20.77
N HIS A 137 10.32 35.81 -19.79
CA HIS A 137 11.37 36.34 -18.92
C HIS A 137 12.67 36.62 -19.68
N LEU A 138 13.02 35.81 -20.69
CA LEU A 138 14.13 36.10 -21.60
C LEU A 138 13.99 37.39 -22.38
N ASN A 139 12.76 37.84 -22.64
CA ASN A 139 12.50 39.06 -23.36
C ASN A 139 12.33 40.29 -22.45
N ASN A 140 11.82 40.09 -21.24
CA ASN A 140 11.54 41.16 -20.27
C ASN A 140 11.81 40.62 -18.85
N ALA A 141 12.83 41.12 -18.18
CA ALA A 141 13.31 40.63 -16.87
C ALA A 141 12.30 40.79 -15.67
N THR A 142 11.01 40.50 -15.87
CA THR A 142 9.97 40.62 -14.86
C THR A 142 9.29 39.28 -14.62
N GLY A 143 9.40 38.73 -13.40
CA GLY A 143 8.60 37.54 -13.01
C GLY A 143 9.31 36.40 -12.35
N GLU A 144 10.58 36.51 -12.00
CA GLU A 144 11.45 35.43 -11.46
C GLU A 144 10.84 34.66 -10.26
N ARG A 145 10.32 35.39 -9.26
CA ARG A 145 9.77 34.78 -8.04
C ARG A 145 8.59 33.83 -8.31
N ASN A 146 7.78 34.12 -9.33
CA ASN A 146 6.63 33.26 -9.68
C ASN A 146 7.07 32.00 -10.39
N LEU A 147 8.14 32.03 -11.19
CA LEU A 147 8.68 30.85 -11.89
C LEU A 147 9.23 29.80 -10.92
N VAL A 148 9.99 30.22 -9.90
CA VAL A 148 10.50 29.31 -8.86
C VAL A 148 9.35 28.62 -8.14
N MET A 149 8.30 29.38 -7.77
CA MET A 149 7.12 28.83 -7.12
C MET A 149 6.38 27.84 -8.04
N HIS A 150 6.14 28.17 -9.30
CA HIS A 150 5.49 27.26 -10.27
C HIS A 150 6.29 25.97 -10.50
N CYS A 151 7.63 26.02 -10.53
CA CYS A 151 8.47 24.83 -10.60
C CYS A 151 8.38 23.96 -9.34
N ALA A 152 8.29 24.57 -8.15
CA ALA A 152 8.10 23.85 -6.90
C ALA A 152 6.73 23.16 -6.83
N ASP A 153 5.67 23.86 -7.25
CA ASP A 153 4.32 23.32 -7.33
C ASP A 153 4.25 22.15 -8.31
N LEU A 154 4.82 22.30 -9.52
CA LEU A 154 4.91 21.23 -10.52
C LEU A 154 5.58 19.99 -9.96
N LYS A 155 6.71 20.13 -9.27
CA LYS A 155 7.42 19.02 -8.63
C LYS A 155 6.55 18.31 -7.59
N THR A 156 5.78 19.05 -6.82
CA THR A 156 4.86 18.50 -5.81
C THR A 156 3.71 17.73 -6.46
N PHE A 157 3.12 18.27 -7.54
CA PHE A 157 2.08 17.59 -8.31
C PHE A 157 2.59 16.29 -8.94
N ILE A 158 3.77 16.29 -9.55
CA ILE A 158 4.38 15.09 -10.15
C ILE A 158 4.62 14.02 -9.06
N ARG A 159 5.11 14.41 -7.88
CA ARG A 159 5.36 13.47 -6.77
C ARG A 159 4.07 12.85 -6.25
N THR A 160 3.02 13.63 -6.16
CA THR A 160 1.69 13.14 -5.76
C THR A 160 1.15 12.15 -6.81
N GLY A 161 1.22 12.51 -8.09
CA GLY A 161 0.82 11.65 -9.20
C GLY A 161 1.63 10.35 -9.28
N GLU A 162 2.95 10.38 -9.02
CA GLU A 162 3.82 9.19 -8.93
C GLU A 162 3.30 8.22 -7.85
N THR A 163 2.87 8.73 -6.68
CA THR A 163 2.31 7.93 -5.61
C THR A 163 0.98 7.28 -6.02
N TRP A 164 0.09 8.04 -6.67
CA TRP A 164 -1.17 7.50 -7.18
C TRP A 164 -0.97 6.49 -8.31
N ALA A 165 -0.01 6.72 -9.20
CA ALA A 165 0.33 5.78 -10.26
C ALA A 165 0.86 4.45 -9.71
N LYS A 166 1.67 4.49 -8.64
CA LYS A 166 2.15 3.30 -7.94
C LYS A 166 0.99 2.52 -7.31
N ASN A 167 0.10 3.21 -6.59
CA ASN A 167 -1.08 2.59 -6.00
C ASN A 167 -2.01 2.00 -7.07
N HIS A 168 -2.16 2.67 -8.22
CA HIS A 168 -2.94 2.16 -9.34
C HIS A 168 -2.35 0.88 -9.92
N ALA A 169 -1.03 0.83 -10.15
CA ALA A 169 -0.35 -0.36 -10.65
C ALA A 169 -0.45 -1.54 -9.67
N GLU A 170 -0.34 -1.28 -8.37
CA GLU A 170 -0.49 -2.30 -7.33
C GLU A 170 -1.95 -2.79 -7.16
N ASN A 171 -2.93 -1.97 -7.57
CA ASN A 171 -4.35 -2.35 -7.55
C ASN A 171 -4.77 -3.23 -8.73
N GLN A 172 -3.95 -3.32 -9.78
CA GLN A 172 -4.22 -4.17 -10.93
C GLN A 172 -3.80 -5.62 -10.63
N LEU A 173 -4.78 -6.51 -10.42
CA LEU A 173 -4.54 -7.93 -10.08
C LEU A 173 -4.09 -8.78 -11.28
N LEU A 174 -4.55 -8.45 -12.48
CA LEU A 174 -4.42 -9.30 -13.67
C LEU A 174 -3.58 -8.71 -14.81
N SER A 175 -3.35 -7.40 -14.84
CA SER A 175 -2.53 -6.75 -15.85
C SER A 175 -1.72 -5.62 -15.21
N THR A 176 -0.42 -5.62 -15.40
CA THR A 176 0.43 -4.53 -14.91
C THR A 176 0.53 -3.48 -16.02
N ASN A 177 -0.36 -2.48 -15.99
CA ASN A 177 -0.20 -1.32 -16.86
C ASN A 177 0.79 -0.35 -16.21
N THR A 178 2.02 -0.31 -16.71
CA THR A 178 3.12 0.54 -16.22
C THR A 178 3.09 1.95 -16.81
N TYR A 179 2.17 2.24 -17.72
CA TYR A 179 2.11 3.51 -18.46
C TYR A 179 2.19 4.74 -17.56
N TYR A 180 1.37 4.80 -16.51
CA TYR A 180 1.36 5.95 -15.61
C TYR A 180 2.65 6.05 -14.77
N LEU A 181 3.24 4.92 -14.36
CA LEU A 181 4.53 4.91 -13.66
C LEU A 181 5.64 5.51 -14.54
N GLU A 182 5.72 5.08 -15.79
CA GLU A 182 6.70 5.57 -16.75
C GLU A 182 6.46 7.04 -17.10
N TYR A 183 5.19 7.43 -17.27
CA TYR A 183 4.83 8.82 -17.53
C TYR A 183 5.29 9.75 -16.39
N PHE A 184 4.95 9.46 -15.13
CA PHE A 184 5.34 10.31 -14.00
C PHE A 184 6.85 10.29 -13.75
N ALA A 185 7.54 9.15 -13.99
CA ALA A 185 8.99 9.07 -13.93
C ALA A 185 9.65 9.97 -15.00
N MET A 186 9.16 9.94 -16.23
CA MET A 186 9.59 10.83 -17.32
C MET A 186 9.37 12.30 -16.94
N ARG A 187 8.18 12.67 -16.47
CA ARG A 187 7.86 14.06 -16.08
C ARG A 187 8.72 14.55 -14.93
N LYS A 188 9.07 13.69 -14.00
CA LYS A 188 10.01 13.98 -12.90
C LYS A 188 11.40 14.35 -13.42
N MET A 189 11.91 13.59 -14.40
CA MET A 189 13.18 13.91 -15.05
C MET A 189 13.11 15.26 -15.78
N GLN A 190 12.03 15.51 -16.52
CA GLN A 190 11.81 16.78 -17.23
C GLN A 190 11.67 17.96 -16.27
N SER A 191 11.03 17.80 -15.11
CA SER A 191 10.92 18.86 -14.09
C SER A 191 12.29 19.25 -13.52
N ASN A 192 13.23 18.30 -13.40
CA ASN A 192 14.60 18.61 -13.00
C ASN A 192 15.34 19.40 -14.10
N ILE A 193 15.11 19.06 -15.38
CA ILE A 193 15.68 19.83 -16.51
C ILE A 193 15.13 21.26 -16.48
N LEU A 194 13.81 21.44 -16.27
CA LEU A 194 13.22 22.78 -16.15
C LEU A 194 13.86 23.59 -15.02
N LYS A 195 14.15 22.96 -13.89
CA LYS A 195 14.83 23.61 -12.77
C LYS A 195 16.24 24.08 -13.17
N ASN A 196 17.01 23.22 -13.84
CA ASN A 196 18.35 23.58 -14.33
C ASN A 196 18.27 24.71 -15.36
N MET A 197 17.27 24.70 -16.26
CA MET A 197 17.02 25.79 -17.20
C MET A 197 16.70 27.12 -16.48
N LEU A 198 15.96 27.06 -15.39
CA LEU A 198 15.64 28.25 -14.59
C LEU A 198 16.91 28.82 -13.94
N GLU A 199 17.77 28.00 -13.35
CA GLU A 199 19.05 28.40 -12.76
C GLU A 199 19.95 29.07 -13.83
N LEU A 200 20.04 28.51 -15.04
CA LEU A 200 20.78 29.11 -16.15
C LEU A 200 20.17 30.44 -16.62
N LEU A 201 18.85 30.58 -16.56
CA LEU A 201 18.14 31.78 -16.95
C LEU A 201 18.42 32.94 -15.96
N GLU A 202 18.51 32.63 -14.67
CA GLU A 202 18.92 33.56 -13.63
C GLU A 202 20.35 34.09 -13.89
N ASP A 203 21.28 33.21 -14.28
CA ASP A 203 22.68 33.57 -14.56
C ASP A 203 22.84 34.46 -15.82
N ILE A 204 21.91 34.40 -16.80
CA ILE A 204 21.96 35.18 -18.04
C ILE A 204 21.33 36.55 -17.85
N THR A 205 20.38 36.72 -16.91
CA THR A 205 19.61 37.94 -16.73
C THR A 205 20.20 38.86 -15.68
N VAL A 206 21.29 38.46 -15.00
CA VAL A 206 22.12 39.30 -14.11
C VAL A 206 23.18 40.03 -14.94
#